data_2291b24134a36a173d9ee65a83ef5d4c
#
_entry.id   2291b24134a36a173d9ee65a83ef5d4c
#
_cell.length_a   1.000
_cell.length_b   1.000
_cell.length_c   1.000
_cell.angle_alpha   90.00
_cell.angle_beta   90.00
_cell.angle_gamma   90.00
#
_symmetry.space_group_name_H-M   'P 1'
#
loop_
_entity.id
_entity.type
_entity.pdbx_description
1 polymer ?
#
loop_
_entity_poly.entity_id
_entity_poly.type
_entity_poly.pdbx_seq_one_letter_code
_entity_poly.pdbx_strand_id
1 'polypeptide(L)'
;KSYRGGDFSSGPLLRLRRIRDWAVELIRSYDVKTPGAGTPARQLSGGNLQKVVLAREFSGEPKVLVAAGPTRGLDVGAIETVHAYLRAAAEEGVAVLLISEDLDEVLTLSDRIAVMYEGAVVGEVDARSATVEEIGLLMAGVRSER
;
A
#
# COMPACT_ATOMS: atom_id res chain seq x y z
N LYS A 1 5.86 8.29 -13.20
CA LYS A 1 5.22 7.69 -14.42
C LYS A 1 4.17 8.63 -15.01
N SER A 2 3.33 9.27 -14.22
CA SER A 2 2.24 10.17 -14.65
C SER A 2 2.68 11.39 -15.47
N TYR A 3 3.91 11.88 -15.28
CA TYR A 3 4.43 13.04 -16.01
C TYR A 3 4.71 12.77 -17.51
N ARG A 4 4.68 11.53 -17.97
CA ARG A 4 4.84 11.14 -19.38
C ARG A 4 3.49 11.11 -20.14
N GLY A 5 2.38 11.25 -19.45
CA GLY A 5 1.06 11.40 -20.06
C GLY A 5 0.85 12.80 -20.61
N GLY A 6 0.05 12.96 -21.68
CA GLY A 6 -0.24 14.24 -22.34
C GLY A 6 -0.82 15.34 -21.43
N ASP A 7 -1.31 14.99 -20.23
CA ASP A 7 -1.85 15.94 -19.27
C ASP A 7 -0.79 16.81 -18.59
N PHE A 8 0.39 16.25 -18.32
CA PHE A 8 1.48 16.90 -17.57
C PHE A 8 2.65 17.34 -18.44
N SER A 9 2.65 17.02 -19.73
CA SER A 9 3.71 17.40 -20.67
C SER A 9 3.14 17.96 -21.98
N SER A 10 3.90 18.82 -22.64
CA SER A 10 3.67 19.28 -23.99
C SER A 10 4.97 19.12 -24.77
N GLY A 11 5.13 17.98 -25.44
CA GLY A 11 6.42 17.59 -26.01
C GLY A 11 7.48 17.42 -24.92
N PRO A 12 8.66 18.02 -25.03
CA PRO A 12 9.72 17.92 -24.04
C PRO A 12 9.48 18.79 -22.79
N LEU A 13 8.48 19.65 -22.78
CA LEU A 13 8.24 20.60 -21.71
C LEU A 13 7.19 20.09 -20.71
N LEU A 14 7.49 20.21 -19.42
CA LEU A 14 6.56 19.91 -18.34
C LEU A 14 5.62 21.09 -18.08
N ARG A 15 4.34 20.79 -17.88
CA ARG A 15 3.30 21.74 -17.47
C ARG A 15 3.31 21.89 -15.95
N LEU A 16 4.31 22.62 -15.40
CA LEU A 16 4.53 22.73 -13.96
C LEU A 16 3.31 23.21 -13.18
N ARG A 17 2.50 24.09 -13.75
CA ARG A 17 1.26 24.56 -13.12
C ARG A 17 0.28 23.40 -12.92
N ARG A 18 0.00 22.61 -13.95
CA ARG A 18 -0.89 21.44 -13.86
C ARG A 18 -0.38 20.39 -12.88
N ILE A 19 0.94 20.14 -12.86
CA ILE A 19 1.57 19.22 -11.90
C ILE A 19 1.35 19.71 -10.48
N ARG A 20 1.48 21.03 -10.24
CA ARG A 20 1.26 21.62 -8.92
C ARG A 20 -0.21 21.54 -8.50
N ASP A 21 -1.13 21.86 -9.38
CA ASP A 21 -2.57 21.83 -9.10
C ASP A 21 -3.00 20.40 -8.76
N TRP A 22 -2.58 19.42 -9.54
CA TRP A 22 -2.80 18.01 -9.28
C TRP A 22 -2.18 17.55 -7.94
N ALA A 23 -0.96 17.97 -7.63
CA ALA A 23 -0.33 17.64 -6.34
C ALA A 23 -1.11 18.24 -5.15
N VAL A 24 -1.65 19.46 -5.28
CA VAL A 24 -2.49 20.07 -4.25
C VAL A 24 -3.78 19.28 -4.06
N GLU A 25 -4.39 18.80 -5.14
CA GLU A 25 -5.58 17.95 -5.08
C GLU A 25 -5.30 16.63 -4.34
N LEU A 26 -4.21 15.94 -4.67
CA LEU A 26 -3.81 14.72 -3.98
C LEU A 26 -3.50 14.96 -2.50
N ILE A 27 -2.79 16.04 -2.16
CA ILE A 27 -2.53 16.42 -0.77
C ILE A 27 -3.84 16.54 0.02
N ARG A 28 -4.86 17.12 -0.58
CA ARG A 28 -6.19 17.28 0.03
C ARG A 28 -6.93 15.94 0.13
N SER A 29 -6.99 15.17 -0.96
CA SER A 29 -7.74 13.90 -1.03
C SER A 29 -7.19 12.85 -0.08
N TYR A 30 -5.87 12.83 0.13
CA TYR A 30 -5.20 11.88 1.02
C TYR A 30 -4.90 12.46 2.42
N ASP A 31 -5.42 13.64 2.73
CA ASP A 31 -5.20 14.32 4.02
C ASP A 31 -3.72 14.36 4.42
N VAL A 32 -2.83 14.70 3.48
CA VAL A 32 -1.40 14.83 3.76
C VAL A 32 -1.15 16.14 4.52
N LYS A 33 -0.65 16.03 5.74
CA LYS A 33 -0.30 17.22 6.54
C LYS A 33 1.04 17.76 6.09
N THR A 34 0.99 18.85 5.34
CA THR A 34 2.17 19.54 4.79
C THR A 34 1.91 21.03 4.63
N PRO A 35 2.92 21.90 4.75
CA PRO A 35 2.81 23.33 4.43
C PRO A 35 2.42 23.61 2.97
N GLY A 36 2.69 22.69 2.05
CA GLY A 36 2.30 22.82 0.66
C GLY A 36 3.01 21.84 -0.28
N ALA A 37 2.58 21.83 -1.54
CA ALA A 37 3.10 20.93 -2.57
C ALA A 37 4.60 21.11 -2.90
N GLY A 38 5.22 22.20 -2.48
CA GLY A 38 6.65 22.45 -2.63
C GLY A 38 7.51 21.93 -1.45
N THR A 39 6.89 21.39 -0.41
CA THR A 39 7.60 20.88 0.76
C THR A 39 8.41 19.65 0.40
N PRO A 40 9.72 19.61 0.67
CA PRO A 40 10.53 18.43 0.44
C PRO A 40 10.03 17.22 1.26
N ALA A 41 9.93 16.05 0.62
CA ALA A 41 9.41 14.83 1.25
C ALA A 41 10.16 14.46 2.56
N ARG A 42 11.46 14.75 2.66
CA ARG A 42 12.27 14.54 3.88
C ARG A 42 11.82 15.33 5.10
N GLN A 43 10.95 16.33 4.92
CA GLN A 43 10.40 17.15 6.02
C GLN A 43 9.04 16.65 6.49
N LEU A 44 8.49 15.63 5.84
CA LEU A 44 7.24 15.00 6.24
C LEU A 44 7.48 13.95 7.32
N SER A 45 6.51 13.77 8.22
CA SER A 45 6.49 12.62 9.12
C SER A 45 6.33 11.32 8.33
N GLY A 46 6.71 10.17 8.92
CA GLY A 46 6.59 8.86 8.27
C GLY A 46 5.18 8.58 7.75
N GLY A 47 4.15 8.84 8.55
CA GLY A 47 2.75 8.66 8.15
C GLY A 47 2.34 9.57 6.98
N ASN A 48 2.78 10.85 6.97
CA ASN A 48 2.49 11.73 5.84
C ASN A 48 3.27 11.35 4.59
N LEU A 49 4.51 10.87 4.74
CA LEU A 49 5.27 10.34 3.61
C LEU A 49 4.58 9.11 3.01
N GLN A 50 4.06 8.21 3.85
CA GLN A 50 3.30 7.04 3.39
C GLN A 50 2.02 7.45 2.64
N LYS A 51 1.29 8.44 3.14
CA LYS A 51 0.12 9.01 2.42
C LYS A 51 0.50 9.55 1.03
N VAL A 52 1.66 10.20 0.90
CA VAL A 52 2.16 10.67 -0.41
C VAL A 52 2.48 9.50 -1.33
N VAL A 53 3.08 8.42 -0.82
CA VAL A 53 3.34 7.20 -1.60
C VAL A 53 2.03 6.59 -2.09
N LEU A 54 1.05 6.41 -1.19
CA LEU A 54 -0.28 5.89 -1.53
C LEU A 54 -0.96 6.77 -2.59
N ALA A 55 -1.02 8.08 -2.37
CA ALA A 55 -1.60 9.04 -3.32
C ALA A 55 -0.98 8.90 -4.71
N ARG A 56 0.33 8.73 -4.80
CA ARG A 56 1.05 8.55 -6.07
C ARG A 56 0.68 7.23 -6.76
N GLU A 57 0.61 6.15 -6.02
CA GLU A 57 0.35 4.82 -6.59
C GLU A 57 -1.12 4.68 -7.02
N PHE A 58 -2.05 5.17 -6.21
CA PHE A 58 -3.49 5.12 -6.52
C PHE A 58 -3.93 6.11 -7.61
N SER A 59 -3.26 7.25 -7.75
CA SER A 59 -3.60 8.25 -8.79
C SER A 59 -3.44 7.74 -10.23
N GLY A 60 -2.87 6.58 -10.42
CA GLY A 60 -2.73 5.90 -11.71
C GLY A 60 -3.83 4.88 -12.03
N GLU A 61 -4.89 4.80 -11.20
CA GLU A 61 -5.97 3.81 -11.31
C GLU A 61 -5.43 2.39 -11.54
N PRO A 62 -4.60 1.87 -10.63
CA PRO A 62 -3.97 0.57 -10.81
C PRO A 62 -5.03 -0.54 -10.76
N LYS A 63 -4.88 -1.56 -11.60
CA LYS A 63 -5.67 -2.79 -11.49
C LYS A 63 -5.09 -3.76 -10.46
N VAL A 64 -3.80 -3.64 -10.19
CA VAL A 64 -3.05 -4.45 -9.24
C VAL A 64 -2.16 -3.55 -8.41
N LEU A 65 -2.18 -3.71 -7.11
CA LEU A 65 -1.33 -3.04 -6.14
C LEU A 65 -0.47 -4.06 -5.39
N VAL A 66 0.83 -3.83 -5.32
CA VAL A 66 1.74 -4.60 -4.46
C VAL A 66 2.15 -3.73 -3.28
N ALA A 67 1.73 -4.10 -2.08
CA ALA A 67 2.02 -3.43 -0.83
C ALA A 67 2.98 -4.28 0.01
N ALA A 68 4.27 -3.91 0.01
CA ALA A 68 5.31 -4.63 0.74
C ALA A 68 5.69 -3.85 2.01
N GLY A 69 5.36 -4.39 3.20
CA GLY A 69 5.59 -3.77 4.50
C GLY A 69 4.98 -2.36 4.59
N PRO A 70 3.69 -2.17 4.22
CA PRO A 70 3.13 -0.84 4.03
C PRO A 70 3.01 -0.03 5.32
N THR A 71 3.00 -0.71 6.46
CA THR A 71 2.85 -0.11 7.80
C THR A 71 4.15 -0.08 8.61
N ARG A 72 5.24 -0.59 8.05
CA ARG A 72 6.51 -0.72 8.78
C ARG A 72 7.03 0.63 9.27
N GLY A 73 7.24 0.73 10.60
CA GLY A 73 7.77 1.94 11.24
C GLY A 73 6.79 3.11 11.34
N LEU A 74 5.49 2.86 11.18
CA LEU A 74 4.43 3.85 11.35
C LEU A 74 3.88 3.81 12.78
N ASP A 75 3.30 4.93 13.20
CA ASP A 75 2.47 4.97 14.41
C ASP A 75 1.08 4.36 14.15
N VAL A 76 0.34 4.03 15.23
CA VAL A 76 -0.96 3.35 15.17
C VAL A 76 -1.96 4.08 14.27
N GLY A 77 -2.04 5.40 14.36
CA GLY A 77 -2.99 6.19 13.55
C GLY A 77 -2.65 6.17 12.05
N ALA A 78 -1.34 6.14 11.74
CA ALA A 78 -0.88 6.00 10.36
C ALA A 78 -1.14 4.59 9.80
N ILE A 79 -0.98 3.54 10.64
CA ILE A 79 -1.32 2.15 10.29
C ILE A 79 -2.80 2.04 9.91
N GLU A 80 -3.71 2.52 10.78
CA GLU A 80 -5.16 2.51 10.50
C GLU A 80 -5.50 3.22 9.18
N THR A 81 -4.82 4.34 8.91
CA THR A 81 -5.01 5.08 7.65
C THR A 81 -4.60 4.24 6.44
N VAL A 82 -3.44 3.58 6.49
CA VAL A 82 -2.95 2.71 5.41
C VAL A 82 -3.91 1.55 5.19
N HIS A 83 -4.35 0.88 6.27
CA HIS A 83 -5.32 -0.20 6.20
C HIS A 83 -6.64 0.22 5.54
N ALA A 84 -7.15 1.41 5.90
CA ALA A 84 -8.36 1.96 5.28
C ALA A 84 -8.20 2.16 3.76
N TYR A 85 -7.05 2.66 3.31
CA TYR A 85 -6.78 2.83 1.88
C TYR A 85 -6.66 1.51 1.13
N LEU A 86 -6.00 0.49 1.73
CA LEU A 86 -5.88 -0.82 1.10
C LEU A 86 -7.24 -1.52 0.96
N ARG A 87 -8.10 -1.43 1.99
CA ARG A 87 -9.48 -1.94 1.93
C ARG A 87 -10.30 -1.22 0.87
N ALA A 88 -10.30 0.10 0.86
CA ALA A 88 -11.04 0.88 -0.12
C ALA A 88 -10.62 0.52 -1.56
N ALA A 89 -9.33 0.34 -1.81
CA ALA A 89 -8.84 -0.10 -3.10
C ALA A 89 -9.39 -1.48 -3.51
N ALA A 90 -9.39 -2.44 -2.58
CA ALA A 90 -9.92 -3.78 -2.83
C ALA A 90 -11.45 -3.72 -3.11
N GLU A 91 -12.20 -2.91 -2.37
CA GLU A 91 -13.63 -2.68 -2.57
C GLU A 91 -13.92 -2.04 -3.94
N GLU A 92 -13.02 -1.19 -4.44
CA GLU A 92 -13.08 -0.61 -5.80
C GLU A 92 -12.64 -1.59 -6.91
N GLY A 93 -12.28 -2.83 -6.55
CA GLY A 93 -11.92 -3.89 -7.49
C GLY A 93 -10.44 -3.93 -7.87
N VAL A 94 -9.58 -3.25 -7.14
CA VAL A 94 -8.12 -3.38 -7.28
C VAL A 94 -7.66 -4.68 -6.65
N ALA A 95 -6.93 -5.52 -7.38
CA ALA A 95 -6.29 -6.70 -6.80
C ALA A 95 -5.08 -6.26 -5.93
N VAL A 96 -5.13 -6.55 -4.63
CA VAL A 96 -4.08 -6.15 -3.68
C VAL A 96 -3.24 -7.37 -3.29
N LEU A 97 -1.94 -7.32 -3.54
CA LEU A 97 -0.96 -8.26 -2.99
C LEU A 97 -0.28 -7.60 -1.79
N LEU A 98 -0.69 -7.99 -0.58
CA LEU A 98 -0.08 -7.56 0.66
C LEU A 98 1.08 -8.50 1.02
N ILE A 99 2.26 -7.95 1.30
CA ILE A 99 3.41 -8.68 1.81
C ILE A 99 3.74 -8.06 3.18
N SER A 100 3.52 -8.79 4.25
CA SER A 100 3.75 -8.33 5.62
C SER A 100 4.30 -9.45 6.50
N GLU A 101 5.09 -9.06 7.50
CA GLU A 101 5.54 -9.93 8.60
C GLU A 101 4.60 -9.84 9.81
N ASP A 102 3.66 -8.89 9.79
CA ASP A 102 2.67 -8.67 10.84
C ASP A 102 1.44 -9.56 10.58
N LEU A 103 1.24 -10.56 11.45
CA LEU A 103 0.14 -11.51 11.32
C LEU A 103 -1.22 -10.85 11.51
N ASP A 104 -1.33 -9.87 12.40
CA ASP A 104 -2.60 -9.16 12.64
C ASP A 104 -2.99 -8.35 11.40
N GLU A 105 -2.02 -7.70 10.75
CA GLU A 105 -2.22 -7.00 9.49
C GLU A 105 -2.69 -7.95 8.39
N VAL A 106 -2.01 -9.09 8.21
CA VAL A 106 -2.33 -10.09 7.18
C VAL A 106 -3.71 -10.69 7.41
N LEU A 107 -4.03 -11.13 8.64
CA LEU A 107 -5.32 -11.72 8.98
C LEU A 107 -6.49 -10.74 8.83
N THR A 108 -6.24 -9.45 9.12
CA THR A 108 -7.28 -8.41 9.08
C THR A 108 -7.61 -7.93 7.67
N LEU A 109 -6.62 -7.93 6.77
CA LEU A 109 -6.75 -7.30 5.45
C LEU A 109 -6.88 -8.29 4.30
N SER A 110 -6.53 -9.56 4.49
CA SER A 110 -6.48 -10.52 3.39
C SER A 110 -7.73 -11.40 3.32
N ASP A 111 -8.08 -11.83 2.12
CA ASP A 111 -9.05 -12.91 1.90
C ASP A 111 -8.35 -14.28 1.89
N ARG A 112 -7.14 -14.34 1.33
CA ARG A 112 -6.30 -15.53 1.19
C ARG A 112 -4.87 -15.21 1.64
N ILE A 113 -4.24 -16.14 2.33
CA ILE A 113 -2.89 -15.98 2.87
C ILE A 113 -2.01 -17.09 2.30
N ALA A 114 -0.96 -16.70 1.60
CA ALA A 114 0.09 -17.61 1.14
C ALA A 114 1.31 -17.44 2.05
N VAL A 115 1.74 -18.53 2.68
CA VAL A 115 2.91 -18.53 3.57
C VAL A 115 4.16 -18.96 2.80
N MET A 116 5.21 -18.15 2.92
CA MET A 116 6.51 -18.41 2.30
C MET A 116 7.52 -18.87 3.33
N TYR A 117 8.27 -19.92 3.00
CA TYR A 117 9.40 -20.41 3.79
C TYR A 117 10.53 -20.82 2.85
N GLU A 118 11.77 -20.39 3.12
CA GLU A 118 12.97 -20.68 2.32
C GLU A 118 12.78 -20.47 0.79
N GLY A 119 12.07 -19.38 0.42
CA GLY A 119 11.87 -19.01 -0.98
C GLY A 119 10.77 -19.79 -1.72
N ALA A 120 10.02 -20.64 -1.02
CA ALA A 120 8.90 -21.39 -1.57
C ALA A 120 7.59 -21.08 -0.83
N VAL A 121 6.45 -21.13 -1.55
CA VAL A 121 5.13 -21.13 -0.92
C VAL A 121 4.91 -22.51 -0.30
N VAL A 122 4.78 -22.58 1.03
CA VAL A 122 4.64 -23.83 1.79
C VAL A 122 3.20 -24.15 2.16
N GLY A 123 2.30 -23.17 2.09
CA GLY A 123 0.88 -23.34 2.33
C GLY A 123 0.08 -22.14 1.89
N GLU A 124 -1.22 -22.37 1.68
CA GLU A 124 -2.20 -21.34 1.40
C GLU A 124 -3.46 -21.62 2.22
N VAL A 125 -3.98 -20.57 2.89
CA VAL A 125 -5.13 -20.68 3.79
C VAL A 125 -6.12 -19.55 3.51
N ASP A 126 -7.41 -19.81 3.77
CA ASP A 126 -8.45 -18.77 3.78
C ASP A 126 -8.31 -17.97 5.08
N ALA A 127 -8.19 -16.65 4.98
CA ALA A 127 -7.98 -15.79 6.14
C ALA A 127 -9.12 -15.85 7.17
N ARG A 128 -10.35 -16.16 6.72
CA ARG A 128 -11.53 -16.27 7.61
C ARG A 128 -11.50 -17.48 8.52
N SER A 129 -10.79 -18.53 8.13
CA SER A 129 -10.68 -19.78 8.87
C SER A 129 -9.29 -20.05 9.44
N ALA A 130 -8.30 -19.28 9.00
CA ALA A 130 -6.90 -19.42 9.43
C ALA A 130 -6.73 -19.07 10.91
N THR A 131 -5.89 -19.82 11.59
CA THR A 131 -5.45 -19.52 12.96
C THR A 131 -4.00 -19.05 12.98
N VAL A 132 -3.65 -18.27 14.00
CA VAL A 132 -2.27 -17.82 14.20
C VAL A 132 -1.33 -19.02 14.34
N GLU A 133 -1.78 -20.10 15.01
CA GLU A 133 -1.03 -21.33 15.20
C GLU A 133 -0.76 -22.02 13.86
N GLU A 134 -1.76 -22.13 12.99
CA GLU A 134 -1.62 -22.74 11.66
C GLU A 134 -0.62 -21.98 10.80
N ILE A 135 -0.76 -20.65 10.74
CA ILE A 135 0.19 -19.81 10.00
C ILE A 135 1.59 -19.90 10.61
N GLY A 136 1.70 -19.89 11.94
CA GLY A 136 2.98 -20.02 12.64
C GLY A 136 3.70 -21.34 12.34
N LEU A 137 2.98 -22.46 12.27
CA LEU A 137 3.55 -23.76 11.87
C LEU A 137 4.06 -23.73 10.42
N LEU A 138 3.29 -23.19 9.50
CA LEU A 138 3.71 -23.02 8.11
C LEU A 138 4.96 -22.11 8.00
N MET A 139 5.02 -21.02 8.76
CA MET A 139 6.19 -20.13 8.82
C MET A 139 7.43 -20.80 9.39
N ALA A 140 7.25 -21.84 10.24
CA ALA A 140 8.34 -22.69 10.74
C ALA A 140 8.73 -23.82 9.77
N GLY A 141 8.12 -23.88 8.58
CA GLY A 141 8.39 -24.91 7.57
C GLY A 141 7.67 -26.24 7.80
N VAL A 142 6.76 -26.31 8.78
CA VAL A 142 5.93 -27.50 9.00
C VAL A 142 4.82 -27.49 7.95
N ARG A 143 4.89 -28.37 6.98
CA ARG A 143 3.85 -28.51 5.95
C ARG A 143 2.62 -29.19 6.54
N SER A 144 1.45 -28.61 6.34
CA SER A 144 0.19 -29.30 6.58
C SER A 144 0.10 -30.44 5.55
N GLU A 145 0.18 -31.67 5.99
CA GLU A 145 -0.16 -32.83 5.16
C GLU A 145 -1.68 -32.77 4.88
N ARG A 146 -2.04 -32.35 3.67
CA ARG A 146 -3.37 -32.57 3.09
C ARG A 146 -3.23 -33.52 1.91
#